data_f64c19fe5a36df862732e26adff38ed3
#
_entry.id   f64c19fe5a36df862732e26adff38ed3
#
_cell.length_a   1.000
_cell.length_b   1.000
_cell.length_c   1.000
_cell.angle_alpha   90.00
_cell.angle_beta   90.00
_cell.angle_gamma   90.00
#
_symmetry.space_group_name_H-M   'P 1'
#
loop_
_entity.id
_entity.type
_entity.pdbx_description
1 polymer ?
#
loop_
_entity_poly.entity_id
_entity_poly.type
_entity_poly.pdbx_seq_one_letter_code
_entity_poly.pdbx_strand_id
1 'polypeptide(L)'
;VSLRALTYPLAVTCGTLVVIAAWVPFADLDQVSALAVVALGVLGYTGYQLALAFGVLPSGVAARQDGRGIAAGRRVRQQHRLVSRSFLEISAGECTVWQPVFYEPALSTLTPTDLDITPRSISAGSTRFFPSGRARTTEPPGKLVDNPTRPADPPAFTPTRRLILDAQSTVAAPFAGLLWVYVMNGGLPAFIGATTVAAATATWLSAIRGSDPS
;
A
#
# COMPACT_ATOMS: atom_id res chain seq x y z
N VAL A 1 20.57 -3.08 2.29
CA VAL A 1 19.24 -2.43 2.18
C VAL A 1 18.21 -3.48 2.59
N SER A 2 17.50 -3.27 3.70
CA SER A 2 16.44 -4.19 4.14
C SER A 2 15.21 -4.04 3.25
N LEU A 3 14.80 -5.11 2.56
CA LEU A 3 13.55 -5.15 1.76
C LEU A 3 12.33 -5.54 2.60
N ARG A 4 12.44 -5.53 3.94
CA ARG A 4 11.37 -5.98 4.85
C ARG A 4 10.04 -5.24 4.63
N ALA A 5 10.09 -3.94 4.32
CA ALA A 5 8.90 -3.14 4.04
C ALA A 5 8.08 -3.66 2.85
N LEU A 6 8.74 -4.26 1.85
CA LEU A 6 8.10 -4.77 0.62
C LEU A 6 7.70 -6.24 0.71
N THR A 7 8.23 -7.02 1.67
CA THR A 7 7.97 -8.46 1.77
C THR A 7 6.47 -8.76 1.92
N TYR A 8 5.79 -8.03 2.80
CA TYR A 8 4.37 -8.25 3.04
C TYR A 8 3.49 -7.88 1.83
N PRO A 9 3.60 -6.67 1.21
CA PRO A 9 2.82 -6.36 0.01
C PRO A 9 3.05 -7.35 -1.14
N LEU A 10 4.29 -7.81 -1.34
CA LEU A 10 4.60 -8.80 -2.38
C LEU A 10 4.00 -10.17 -2.08
N ALA A 11 4.04 -10.62 -0.82
CA ALA A 11 3.40 -11.87 -0.40
C ALA A 11 1.88 -11.83 -0.64
N VAL A 12 1.22 -10.71 -0.30
CA VAL A 12 -0.22 -10.53 -0.57
C VAL A 12 -0.50 -10.47 -2.06
N THR A 13 0.37 -9.85 -2.86
CA THR A 13 0.25 -9.85 -4.34
C THR A 13 0.30 -11.27 -4.88
N CYS A 14 1.29 -12.06 -4.48
CA CYS A 14 1.39 -13.47 -4.90
C CYS A 14 0.14 -14.26 -4.47
N GLY A 15 -0.32 -14.10 -3.23
CA GLY A 15 -1.52 -14.76 -2.74
C GLY A 15 -2.77 -14.41 -3.55
N THR A 16 -2.94 -13.14 -3.92
CA THR A 16 -4.06 -12.68 -4.75
C THR A 16 -4.00 -13.28 -6.15
N LEU A 17 -2.83 -13.35 -6.78
CA LEU A 17 -2.66 -14.00 -8.09
C LEU A 17 -2.95 -15.49 -8.02
N VAL A 18 -2.55 -16.17 -6.94
CA VAL A 18 -2.90 -17.58 -6.69
C VAL A 18 -4.39 -17.77 -6.57
N VAL A 19 -5.10 -16.89 -5.84
CA VAL A 19 -6.57 -16.93 -5.75
C VAL A 19 -7.22 -16.75 -7.11
N ILE A 20 -6.78 -15.79 -7.91
CA ILE A 20 -7.29 -15.58 -9.28
C ILE A 20 -7.07 -16.84 -10.14
N ALA A 21 -5.85 -17.39 -10.13
CA ALA A 21 -5.50 -18.58 -10.89
C ALA A 21 -6.30 -19.82 -10.47
N ALA A 22 -6.60 -19.96 -9.18
CA ALA A 22 -7.38 -21.10 -8.65
C ALA A 22 -8.82 -21.12 -9.16
N TRP A 23 -9.37 -20.00 -9.62
CA TRP A 23 -10.71 -19.93 -10.20
C TRP A 23 -10.75 -20.21 -11.71
N VAL A 24 -9.61 -20.18 -12.41
CA VAL A 24 -9.55 -20.42 -13.88
C VAL A 24 -10.18 -21.76 -14.30
N PRO A 25 -9.95 -22.90 -13.59
CA PRO A 25 -10.55 -24.17 -13.98
C PRO A 25 -12.08 -24.25 -13.91
N PHE A 26 -12.71 -23.29 -13.18
CA PHE A 26 -14.15 -23.25 -12.95
C PHE A 26 -14.85 -22.17 -13.80
N ALA A 27 -14.09 -21.42 -14.60
CA ALA A 27 -14.54 -20.29 -15.36
C ALA A 27 -14.77 -20.64 -16.84
N ASP A 28 -15.79 -20.07 -17.46
CA ASP A 28 -15.95 -20.05 -18.91
C ASP A 28 -15.01 -19.02 -19.57
N LEU A 29 -15.00 -18.95 -20.91
CA LEU A 29 -14.11 -18.08 -21.68
C LEU A 29 -14.24 -16.59 -21.31
N ASP A 30 -15.47 -16.13 -21.07
CA ASP A 30 -15.72 -14.72 -20.73
C ASP A 30 -15.21 -14.42 -19.30
N GLN A 31 -15.45 -15.34 -18.38
CA GLN A 31 -14.97 -15.26 -17.01
C GLN A 31 -13.43 -15.35 -16.92
N VAL A 32 -12.80 -16.22 -17.72
CA VAL A 32 -11.33 -16.31 -17.83
C VAL A 32 -10.76 -14.98 -18.34
N SER A 33 -11.40 -14.37 -19.33
CA SER A 33 -10.97 -13.05 -19.83
C SER A 33 -11.04 -11.98 -18.76
N ALA A 34 -12.11 -11.96 -17.96
CA ALA A 34 -12.24 -11.04 -16.83
C ALA A 34 -11.20 -11.30 -15.73
N LEU A 35 -10.92 -12.57 -15.37
CA LEU A 35 -9.87 -12.93 -14.43
C LEU A 35 -8.49 -12.49 -14.93
N ALA A 36 -8.22 -12.63 -16.23
CA ALA A 36 -6.99 -12.15 -16.84
C ALA A 36 -6.84 -10.63 -16.75
N VAL A 37 -7.90 -9.87 -17.01
CA VAL A 37 -7.89 -8.40 -16.84
C VAL A 37 -7.60 -8.00 -15.40
N VAL A 38 -8.22 -8.66 -14.42
CA VAL A 38 -7.95 -8.40 -12.99
C VAL A 38 -6.50 -8.72 -12.66
N ALA A 39 -5.98 -9.88 -13.12
CA ALA A 39 -4.58 -10.27 -12.89
C ALA A 39 -3.59 -9.26 -13.51
N LEU A 40 -3.83 -8.81 -14.73
CA LEU A 40 -3.04 -7.76 -15.38
C LEU A 40 -3.09 -6.44 -14.63
N GLY A 41 -4.26 -6.06 -14.10
CA GLY A 41 -4.41 -4.88 -13.23
C GLY A 41 -3.59 -5.00 -11.94
N VAL A 42 -3.63 -6.18 -11.29
CA VAL A 42 -2.82 -6.48 -10.10
C VAL A 42 -1.33 -6.38 -10.42
N LEU A 43 -0.86 -7.01 -11.49
CA LEU A 43 0.54 -6.98 -11.90
C LEU A 43 1.00 -5.58 -12.31
N GLY A 44 0.22 -4.89 -13.14
CA GLY A 44 0.55 -3.55 -13.64
C GLY A 44 0.63 -2.52 -12.52
N TYR A 45 -0.36 -2.52 -11.61
CA TYR A 45 -0.34 -1.59 -10.48
C TYR A 45 0.75 -1.94 -9.46
N THR A 46 1.03 -3.22 -9.22
CA THR A 46 2.17 -3.65 -8.40
C THR A 46 3.49 -3.19 -9.02
N GLY A 47 3.68 -3.40 -10.33
CA GLY A 47 4.85 -2.92 -11.05
C GLY A 47 5.04 -1.40 -10.95
N TYR A 48 3.96 -0.63 -11.08
CA TYR A 48 3.97 0.82 -10.88
C TYR A 48 4.40 1.21 -9.46
N GLN A 49 3.86 0.58 -8.43
CA GLN A 49 4.21 0.85 -7.04
C GLN A 49 5.66 0.47 -6.73
N LEU A 50 6.15 -0.63 -7.27
CA LEU A 50 7.55 -1.02 -7.14
C LEU A 50 8.48 -0.04 -7.86
N ALA A 51 8.10 0.44 -9.05
CA ALA A 51 8.87 1.44 -9.77
C ALA A 51 9.01 2.76 -8.97
N LEU A 52 7.96 3.17 -8.26
CA LEU A 52 8.04 4.29 -7.30
C LEU A 52 8.91 3.94 -6.09
N ALA A 53 8.74 2.76 -5.50
CA ALA A 53 9.48 2.33 -4.31
C ALA A 53 10.99 2.25 -4.55
N PHE A 54 11.40 1.76 -5.71
CA PHE A 54 12.82 1.67 -6.09
C PHE A 54 13.39 2.96 -6.72
N GLY A 55 12.55 3.98 -6.91
CA GLY A 55 12.96 5.27 -7.50
C GLY A 55 13.24 5.20 -9.00
N VAL A 56 12.69 4.19 -9.69
CA VAL A 56 12.66 4.15 -11.17
C VAL A 56 11.75 5.26 -11.68
N LEU A 57 10.60 5.43 -11.02
CA LEU A 57 9.71 6.57 -11.20
C LEU A 57 9.91 7.57 -10.05
N PRO A 58 9.92 8.89 -10.32
CA PRO A 58 10.06 9.89 -9.29
C PRO A 58 8.84 9.93 -8.37
N SER A 59 9.06 9.89 -7.06
CA SER A 59 7.98 10.04 -6.06
C SER A 59 7.44 11.47 -5.99
N GLY A 60 8.21 12.45 -6.49
CA GLY A 60 7.84 13.86 -6.54
C GLY A 60 8.35 14.68 -5.34
N VAL A 61 8.96 14.08 -4.32
CA VAL A 61 9.54 14.82 -3.18
C VAL A 61 10.75 15.62 -3.63
N ALA A 62 11.72 14.96 -4.28
CA ALA A 62 12.95 15.61 -4.73
C ALA A 62 12.74 16.73 -5.76
N ALA A 63 11.69 16.61 -6.59
CA ALA A 63 11.34 17.67 -7.55
C ALA A 63 10.86 18.96 -6.86
N ARG A 64 10.44 18.86 -5.59
CA ARG A 64 9.98 20.02 -4.80
C ARG A 64 11.08 20.59 -3.88
N GLN A 65 12.25 19.98 -3.89
CA GLN A 65 13.40 20.34 -3.07
C GLN A 65 14.66 20.59 -3.94
N ASP A 66 14.48 21.08 -5.18
CA ASP A 66 15.60 21.35 -6.11
C ASP A 66 16.59 20.19 -6.29
N GLY A 67 16.07 18.95 -6.17
CA GLY A 67 16.77 17.74 -6.58
C GLY A 67 17.39 16.90 -5.47
N ARG A 68 18.17 17.48 -4.56
CA ARG A 68 18.81 16.80 -3.43
C ARG A 68 18.86 17.71 -2.23
N GLY A 69 18.63 17.14 -1.04
CA GLY A 69 18.75 17.96 0.15
C GLY A 69 18.45 17.20 1.43
N ILE A 70 18.84 17.84 2.52
CA ILE A 70 18.45 17.44 3.87
C ILE A 70 17.23 18.26 4.22
N ALA A 71 16.16 17.59 4.68
CA ALA A 71 14.95 18.25 5.11
C ALA A 71 14.45 17.64 6.42
N ALA A 72 13.95 18.47 7.31
CA ALA A 72 13.32 18.00 8.52
C ALA A 72 12.06 17.20 8.18
N GLY A 73 11.93 16.02 8.78
CA GLY A 73 10.78 15.16 8.57
C GLY A 73 10.35 14.42 9.80
N ARG A 74 9.08 14.07 9.84
CA ARG A 74 8.48 13.26 10.91
C ARG A 74 7.51 12.24 10.34
N ARG A 75 7.30 11.14 11.06
CA ARG A 75 6.24 10.20 10.71
C ARG A 75 4.90 10.71 11.21
N VAL A 76 3.90 10.62 10.33
CA VAL A 76 2.50 10.81 10.68
C VAL A 76 1.69 9.61 10.18
N ARG A 77 0.80 9.09 11.02
CA ARG A 77 -0.11 8.02 10.65
C ARG A 77 -1.46 8.60 10.26
N GLN A 78 -1.87 8.36 9.05
CA GLN A 78 -3.22 8.65 8.58
C GLN A 78 -4.16 7.52 8.97
N GLN A 79 -5.30 7.88 9.55
CA GLN A 79 -6.44 7.00 9.75
C GLN A 79 -7.62 7.54 8.93
N HIS A 80 -7.98 6.82 7.89
CA HIS A 80 -9.10 7.22 7.05
C HIS A 80 -9.94 6.00 6.69
N ARG A 81 -11.22 6.02 7.11
CA ARG A 81 -12.15 4.88 6.95
C ARG A 81 -11.56 3.59 7.55
N LEU A 82 -11.44 2.52 6.74
CA LEU A 82 -10.93 1.21 7.13
C LEU A 82 -9.42 1.04 6.87
N VAL A 83 -8.72 2.10 6.47
CA VAL A 83 -7.30 2.03 6.08
C VAL A 83 -6.47 2.96 6.93
N SER A 84 -5.35 2.43 7.44
CA SER A 84 -4.29 3.21 8.09
C SER A 84 -3.05 3.21 7.19
N ARG A 85 -2.36 4.35 7.08
CA ARG A 85 -1.14 4.50 6.27
C ARG A 85 -0.11 5.36 6.97
N SER A 86 1.16 5.04 6.76
CA SER A 86 2.27 5.90 7.17
C SER A 86 2.60 6.94 6.11
N PHE A 87 2.77 8.18 6.57
CA PHE A 87 3.31 9.28 5.79
C PHE A 87 4.56 9.84 6.46
N LEU A 88 5.49 10.28 5.65
CA LEU A 88 6.54 11.19 6.07
C LEU A 88 6.06 12.60 5.73
N GLU A 89 5.90 13.42 6.75
CA GLU A 89 5.69 14.86 6.62
C GLU A 89 7.06 15.50 6.55
N ILE A 90 7.35 16.15 5.44
CA ILE A 90 8.66 16.68 5.10
C ILE A 90 8.54 18.19 4.90
N SER A 91 9.29 18.95 5.65
CA SER A 91 9.36 20.40 5.49
C SER A 91 10.28 20.74 4.34
N ALA A 92 9.73 21.27 3.25
CA ALA A 92 10.43 21.65 2.03
C ALA A 92 10.35 23.19 1.86
N GLY A 93 11.25 23.93 2.49
CA GLY A 93 11.18 25.40 2.53
C GLY A 93 9.88 25.89 3.18
N GLU A 94 9.11 26.68 2.44
CA GLU A 94 7.79 27.18 2.92
C GLU A 94 6.65 26.17 2.73
N CYS A 95 6.88 25.06 2.07
CA CYS A 95 5.86 24.05 1.78
C CYS A 95 6.07 22.78 2.60
N THR A 96 4.97 22.17 3.03
CA THR A 96 4.97 20.82 3.59
C THR A 96 4.63 19.81 2.51
N VAL A 97 5.41 18.75 2.42
CA VAL A 97 5.20 17.65 1.48
C VAL A 97 4.89 16.37 2.26
N TRP A 98 3.83 15.69 1.86
CA TRP A 98 3.36 14.46 2.44
C TRP A 98 3.72 13.28 1.53
N GLN A 99 4.68 12.46 1.95
CA GLN A 99 5.12 11.28 1.20
C GLN A 99 4.57 10.02 1.83
N PRO A 100 3.65 9.27 1.15
CA PRO A 100 3.25 7.96 1.63
C PRO A 100 4.42 6.98 1.50
N VAL A 101 4.62 6.15 2.53
CA VAL A 101 5.69 5.16 2.57
C VAL A 101 5.16 3.79 3.00
N PHE A 102 5.81 2.72 2.52
CA PHE A 102 5.55 1.38 3.02
C PHE A 102 5.93 1.28 4.49
N TYR A 103 5.11 0.57 5.25
CA TYR A 103 5.38 0.38 6.66
C TYR A 103 6.69 -0.39 6.89
N GLU A 104 7.58 0.23 7.62
CA GLU A 104 8.81 -0.34 8.17
C GLU A 104 8.76 -0.17 9.70
N PRO A 105 9.12 -1.19 10.52
CA PRO A 105 9.11 -1.05 11.98
C PRO A 105 9.87 0.17 12.49
N ALA A 106 10.99 0.54 11.86
CA ALA A 106 11.76 1.75 12.18
C ALA A 106 10.94 3.05 12.10
N LEU A 107 9.85 3.10 11.33
CA LEU A 107 8.95 4.26 11.32
C LEU A 107 8.28 4.49 12.67
N SER A 108 8.03 3.44 13.45
CA SER A 108 7.35 3.55 14.75
C SER A 108 8.23 4.21 15.82
N THR A 109 9.54 4.12 15.66
CA THR A 109 10.54 4.74 16.55
C THR A 109 11.09 6.06 16.00
N LEU A 110 10.71 6.43 14.77
CA LEU A 110 11.24 7.62 14.11
C LEU A 110 10.81 8.90 14.87
N THR A 111 11.77 9.58 15.45
CA THR A 111 11.61 10.93 15.99
C THR A 111 11.69 11.95 14.86
N PRO A 112 11.22 13.20 15.06
CA PRO A 112 11.53 14.28 14.13
C PRO A 112 13.04 14.35 13.88
N THR A 113 13.47 14.20 12.64
CA THR A 113 14.87 14.11 12.26
C THR A 113 15.08 14.63 10.84
N ASP A 114 16.33 14.86 10.52
CA ASP A 114 16.72 15.21 9.17
C ASP A 114 16.69 13.96 8.27
N LEU A 115 15.98 14.11 7.16
CA LEU A 115 15.87 13.10 6.10
C LEU A 115 16.80 13.48 4.94
N ASP A 116 17.59 12.53 4.50
CA ASP A 116 18.34 12.64 3.25
C ASP A 116 17.44 12.27 2.08
N ILE A 117 17.17 13.25 1.22
CA ILE A 117 16.24 13.12 0.10
C ILE A 117 17.02 13.22 -1.20
N THR A 118 16.92 12.15 -1.96
CA THR A 118 17.45 12.09 -3.32
C THR A 118 16.31 11.82 -4.30
N PRO A 119 16.51 12.01 -5.62
CA PRO A 119 15.50 11.68 -6.63
C PRO A 119 14.98 10.23 -6.57
N ARG A 120 15.78 9.31 -5.99
CA ARG A 120 15.51 7.87 -5.98
C ARG A 120 15.34 7.24 -4.59
N SER A 121 15.58 8.01 -3.52
CA SER A 121 15.51 7.45 -2.16
C SER A 121 15.24 8.51 -1.12
N ILE A 122 14.60 8.07 -0.03
CA ILE A 122 14.42 8.85 1.19
C ILE A 122 15.00 8.00 2.32
N SER A 123 15.89 8.58 3.11
CA SER A 123 16.54 7.86 4.21
C SER A 123 16.70 8.72 5.45
N ALA A 124 16.71 8.06 6.62
CA ALA A 124 17.12 8.64 7.88
C ALA A 124 18.25 7.79 8.46
N GLY A 125 19.44 8.35 8.52
CA GLY A 125 20.64 7.58 8.89
C GLY A 125 20.84 6.37 7.98
N SER A 126 20.88 5.17 8.56
CA SER A 126 21.04 3.91 7.81
C SER A 126 19.74 3.32 7.27
N THR A 127 18.57 3.87 7.63
CA THR A 127 17.26 3.33 7.26
C THR A 127 16.75 4.02 6.01
N ARG A 128 16.44 3.21 4.98
CA ARG A 128 15.81 3.67 3.75
C ARG A 128 14.31 3.44 3.82
N PHE A 129 13.54 4.46 3.46
CA PHE A 129 12.08 4.38 3.33
C PHE A 129 11.68 4.23 1.86
N PHE A 130 10.73 3.33 1.63
CA PHE A 130 10.23 3.05 0.29
C PHE A 130 8.90 3.78 0.06
N PRO A 131 8.83 4.69 -0.93
CA PRO A 131 7.58 5.34 -1.31
C PRO A 131 6.50 4.31 -1.68
N SER A 132 5.28 4.48 -1.16
CA SER A 132 4.09 3.68 -1.50
C SER A 132 3.08 4.47 -2.34
N GLY A 133 3.55 5.55 -2.97
CA GLY A 133 2.76 6.43 -3.81
C GLY A 133 3.48 7.75 -4.08
N ARG A 134 2.83 8.61 -4.84
CA ARG A 134 3.36 9.95 -5.11
C ARG A 134 3.20 10.89 -3.92
N ALA A 135 4.15 11.78 -3.75
CA ALA A 135 4.10 12.85 -2.77
C ALA A 135 2.97 13.85 -3.05
N ARG A 136 2.41 14.41 -1.98
CA ARG A 136 1.34 15.40 -2.01
C ARG A 136 1.78 16.69 -1.33
N THR A 137 1.23 17.81 -1.79
CA THR A 137 1.34 19.12 -1.11
C THR A 137 0.12 19.42 -0.26
N THR A 138 -0.97 18.68 -0.46
CA THR A 138 -2.18 18.80 0.36
C THR A 138 -2.17 17.77 1.46
N GLU A 139 -2.64 18.15 2.63
CA GLU A 139 -2.78 17.27 3.78
C GLU A 139 -3.61 16.02 3.42
N PRO A 140 -3.15 14.81 3.82
CA PRO A 140 -3.92 13.60 3.60
C PRO A 140 -5.28 13.64 4.31
N PRO A 141 -6.36 13.16 3.65
CA PRO A 141 -7.70 13.20 4.26
C PRO A 141 -7.81 12.26 5.46
N GLY A 142 -8.66 12.62 6.42
CA GLY A 142 -8.93 11.83 7.62
C GLY A 142 -8.15 12.32 8.84
N LYS A 143 -8.07 11.46 9.87
CA LYS A 143 -7.36 11.82 11.10
C LYS A 143 -5.87 11.54 10.94
N LEU A 144 -5.05 12.56 11.15
CA LEU A 144 -3.61 12.42 11.24
C LEU A 144 -3.23 12.25 12.71
N VAL A 145 -2.48 11.20 12.99
CA VAL A 145 -2.00 10.88 14.34
C VAL A 145 -0.48 10.92 14.32
N ASP A 146 0.05 11.93 14.98
CA ASP A 146 1.45 11.91 15.40
C ASP A 146 1.47 11.34 16.82
N ASN A 147 2.06 10.17 16.99
CA ASN A 147 2.15 9.57 18.31
C ASN A 147 3.36 10.16 19.05
N PRO A 148 3.17 11.02 20.07
CA PRO A 148 4.29 11.63 20.79
C PRO A 148 5.09 10.62 21.61
N THR A 149 4.43 9.54 22.03
CA THR A 149 5.10 8.44 22.77
C THR A 149 5.62 7.42 21.79
N ARG A 150 6.93 7.36 21.64
CA ARG A 150 7.59 6.40 20.76
C ARG A 150 8.05 5.19 21.57
N PRO A 151 7.80 3.96 21.09
CA PRO A 151 8.35 2.79 21.74
C PRO A 151 9.89 2.79 21.62
N ALA A 152 10.57 2.31 22.65
CA ALA A 152 12.03 2.18 22.62
C ALA A 152 12.47 1.19 21.53
N ASP A 153 11.72 0.08 21.38
CA ASP A 153 11.95 -0.91 20.35
C ASP A 153 10.86 -0.89 19.27
N PRO A 154 11.21 -1.12 17.99
CA PRO A 154 10.23 -1.21 16.92
C PRO A 154 9.25 -2.36 17.18
N PRO A 155 7.92 -2.10 17.20
CA PRO A 155 6.94 -3.15 17.44
C PRO A 155 6.94 -4.14 16.28
N ALA A 156 7.05 -5.44 16.61
CA ALA A 156 6.91 -6.51 15.62
C ALA A 156 5.42 -6.84 15.43
N PHE A 157 4.90 -6.57 14.23
CA PHE A 157 3.56 -6.97 13.84
C PHE A 157 3.60 -8.25 13.01
N THR A 158 2.80 -9.25 13.41
CA THR A 158 2.69 -10.50 12.66
C THR A 158 2.05 -10.27 11.30
N PRO A 159 2.45 -11.01 10.25
CA PRO A 159 1.80 -10.95 8.94
C PRO A 159 0.30 -11.21 9.01
N THR A 160 -0.14 -12.12 9.89
CA THR A 160 -1.55 -12.44 10.13
C THR A 160 -2.34 -11.22 10.63
N ARG A 161 -1.81 -10.49 11.61
CA ARG A 161 -2.45 -9.25 12.09
C ARG A 161 -2.59 -8.22 10.97
N ARG A 162 -1.54 -8.04 10.16
CA ARG A 162 -1.57 -7.13 9.01
C ARG A 162 -2.64 -7.55 8.00
N LEU A 163 -2.71 -8.85 7.70
CA LEU A 163 -3.69 -9.40 6.77
C LEU A 163 -5.13 -9.18 7.27
N ILE A 164 -5.40 -9.39 8.56
CA ILE A 164 -6.73 -9.15 9.14
C ILE A 164 -7.13 -7.67 9.05
N LEU A 165 -6.19 -6.75 9.28
CA LEU A 165 -6.45 -5.32 9.14
C LEU A 165 -6.72 -4.92 7.69
N ASP A 166 -5.97 -5.45 6.74
CA ASP A 166 -6.18 -5.19 5.32
C ASP A 166 -7.47 -5.82 4.81
N ALA A 167 -7.84 -6.99 5.34
CA ALA A 167 -9.09 -7.67 5.02
C ALA A 167 -10.35 -6.90 5.45
N GLN A 168 -10.24 -5.90 6.33
CA GLN A 168 -11.38 -5.01 6.64
C GLN A 168 -11.90 -4.28 5.41
N SER A 169 -11.06 -4.09 4.38
CA SER A 169 -11.45 -3.49 3.10
C SER A 169 -12.37 -4.39 2.25
N THR A 170 -12.52 -5.68 2.63
CA THR A 170 -13.29 -6.67 1.85
C THR A 170 -14.80 -6.59 2.04
N VAL A 171 -15.28 -5.69 2.93
CA VAL A 171 -16.73 -5.59 3.23
C VAL A 171 -17.60 -5.35 1.99
N ALA A 172 -17.04 -4.77 0.93
CA ALA A 172 -17.72 -4.54 -0.34
C ALA A 172 -17.65 -5.76 -1.30
N ALA A 173 -16.85 -6.79 -1.02
CA ALA A 173 -16.65 -7.91 -1.93
C ALA A 173 -17.94 -8.69 -2.26
N PRO A 174 -18.86 -8.97 -1.32
CA PRO A 174 -20.13 -9.64 -1.64
C PRO A 174 -20.99 -8.86 -2.62
N PHE A 175 -20.97 -7.52 -2.56
CA PHE A 175 -21.69 -6.68 -3.53
C PHE A 175 -21.09 -6.78 -4.93
N ALA A 176 -19.77 -6.88 -5.05
CA ALA A 176 -19.12 -7.15 -6.33
C ALA A 176 -19.50 -8.53 -6.88
N GLY A 177 -19.58 -9.55 -6.00
CA GLY A 177 -20.07 -10.89 -6.36
C GLY A 177 -21.53 -10.89 -6.85
N LEU A 178 -22.43 -10.18 -6.16
CA LEU A 178 -23.81 -10.03 -6.58
C LEU A 178 -23.91 -9.32 -7.95
N LEU A 179 -23.19 -8.24 -8.13
CA LEU A 179 -23.16 -7.52 -9.40
C LEU A 179 -22.63 -8.41 -10.53
N TRP A 180 -21.60 -9.20 -10.26
CA TRP A 180 -21.05 -10.15 -11.21
C TRP A 180 -22.12 -11.17 -11.67
N VAL A 181 -22.81 -11.80 -10.72
CA VAL A 181 -23.87 -12.78 -11.04
C VAL A 181 -25.03 -12.13 -11.78
N TYR A 182 -25.36 -10.89 -11.45
CA TYR A 182 -26.41 -10.14 -12.16
C TYR A 182 -26.06 -9.90 -13.63
N VAL A 183 -24.80 -9.62 -13.92
CA VAL A 183 -24.34 -9.31 -15.30
C VAL A 183 -24.02 -10.58 -16.09
N MET A 184 -23.30 -11.53 -15.49
CA MET A 184 -22.72 -12.69 -16.17
C MET A 184 -23.47 -13.98 -15.92
N ASN A 185 -24.49 -13.97 -15.06
CA ASN A 185 -25.19 -15.17 -14.56
C ASN A 185 -24.23 -16.13 -13.82
N GLY A 186 -24.44 -17.44 -13.86
CA GLY A 186 -23.57 -18.46 -13.29
C GLY A 186 -23.91 -18.88 -11.85
N GLY A 187 -24.93 -18.28 -11.24
CA GLY A 187 -25.50 -18.70 -9.96
C GLY A 187 -24.51 -18.63 -8.78
N LEU A 188 -24.69 -19.55 -7.82
CA LEU A 188 -23.92 -19.57 -6.58
C LEU A 188 -22.40 -19.77 -6.77
N PRO A 189 -21.93 -20.66 -7.67
CA PRO A 189 -20.48 -20.79 -7.91
C PRO A 189 -19.83 -19.51 -8.40
N ALA A 190 -20.46 -18.81 -9.34
CA ALA A 190 -19.96 -17.52 -9.85
C ALA A 190 -19.98 -16.42 -8.77
N PHE A 191 -21.00 -16.41 -7.90
CA PHE A 191 -21.04 -15.51 -6.75
C PHE A 191 -19.87 -15.74 -5.79
N ILE A 192 -19.60 -17.00 -5.42
CA ILE A 192 -18.49 -17.34 -4.52
C ILE A 192 -17.15 -16.95 -5.16
N GLY A 193 -16.95 -17.30 -6.44
CA GLY A 193 -15.73 -16.98 -7.17
C GLY A 193 -15.46 -15.48 -7.24
N ALA A 194 -16.45 -14.72 -7.71
CA ALA A 194 -16.33 -13.27 -7.84
C ALA A 194 -16.14 -12.57 -6.48
N THR A 195 -16.86 -13.01 -5.43
CA THR A 195 -16.68 -12.49 -4.07
C THR A 195 -15.27 -12.77 -3.56
N THR A 196 -14.74 -13.97 -3.76
CA THR A 196 -13.40 -14.37 -3.32
C THR A 196 -12.31 -13.56 -4.05
N VAL A 197 -12.42 -13.42 -5.36
CA VAL A 197 -11.49 -12.62 -6.16
C VAL A 197 -11.55 -11.14 -5.77
N ALA A 198 -12.75 -10.59 -5.59
CA ALA A 198 -12.93 -9.20 -5.13
C ALA A 198 -12.33 -8.98 -3.74
N ALA A 199 -12.52 -9.90 -2.80
CA ALA A 199 -11.94 -9.85 -1.46
C ALA A 199 -10.40 -9.89 -1.50
N ALA A 200 -9.83 -10.81 -2.26
CA ALA A 200 -8.38 -10.90 -2.43
C ALA A 200 -7.80 -9.62 -3.05
N THR A 201 -8.46 -9.08 -4.07
CA THR A 201 -8.05 -7.84 -4.75
C THR A 201 -8.16 -6.62 -3.83
N ALA A 202 -9.21 -6.51 -3.01
CA ALA A 202 -9.35 -5.43 -2.03
C ALA A 202 -8.25 -5.49 -0.96
N THR A 203 -7.96 -6.67 -0.42
CA THR A 203 -6.88 -6.90 0.53
C THR A 203 -5.52 -6.54 -0.06
N TRP A 204 -5.25 -7.00 -1.28
CA TRP A 204 -4.04 -6.64 -2.02
C TRP A 204 -3.91 -5.13 -2.23
N LEU A 205 -5.00 -4.46 -2.61
CA LEU A 205 -4.99 -3.02 -2.86
C LEU A 205 -4.67 -2.23 -1.58
N SER A 206 -5.12 -2.69 -0.42
CA SER A 206 -4.75 -2.12 0.87
C SER A 206 -3.25 -2.30 1.13
N ALA A 207 -2.75 -3.53 1.02
CA ALA A 207 -1.35 -3.87 1.27
C ALA A 207 -0.37 -3.13 0.35
N ILE A 208 -0.64 -3.11 -0.97
CA ILE A 208 0.25 -2.51 -1.98
C ILE A 208 0.27 -0.97 -1.93
N ARG A 209 -0.70 -0.36 -1.29
CA ARG A 209 -0.74 1.08 -1.01
C ARG A 209 -0.05 1.46 0.30
N GLY A 210 0.60 0.53 0.98
CA GLY A 210 1.38 0.79 2.19
C GLY A 210 0.52 0.89 3.44
N SER A 211 -0.32 -0.13 3.70
CA SER A 211 -1.07 -0.26 4.96
C SER A 211 -0.14 -0.28 6.17
N ASP A 212 -0.58 0.37 7.24
CA ASP A 212 0.14 0.53 8.50
C ASP A 212 -0.58 -0.25 9.61
N PRO A 213 0.07 -1.26 10.20
CA PRO A 213 -0.53 -2.11 11.23
C PRO A 213 -0.43 -1.54 12.65
N SER A 214 0.20 -0.37 12.84
CA SER A 214 0.46 0.22 14.15
C SER A 214 -0.75 0.92 14.77
#